data_93edfb5345b9344e3610f222184ad6f7
#
_entry.id   93edfb5345b9344e3610f222184ad6f7
#
_cell.length_a   1.000
_cell.length_b   1.000
_cell.length_c   1.000
_cell.angle_alpha   90.00
_cell.angle_beta   90.00
_cell.angle_gamma   90.00
#
_symmetry.space_group_name_H-M   'P 1'
#
loop_
_entity.id
_entity.type
_entity.pdbx_description
1 polymer ?
#
loop_
_entity_poly.entity_id
_entity_poly.type
_entity_poly.pdbx_seq_one_letter_code
_entity_poly.pdbx_strand_id
1 'polypeptide(L)'
;PIQVNATSPNELIQSEFTIEASTYQGPVGIISVLGIELERIGVPTMAIWAAVPAYVHVGPSPKATLALIAEVERFTGVSIDHGDLPDEAFKWERSIDEMVEGDEELVGYIEQLEEARDSEGLENTSGDALALEFERYLRQKDDGAQ
;
A
#
# COMPACT_ATOMS: atom_id res chain seq x y z
N PRO A 1 0.11 7.36 -9.21
CA PRO A 1 0.45 5.92 -9.29
C PRO A 1 0.38 5.28 -7.91
N ILE A 2 -0.01 4.01 -7.82
CA ILE A 2 0.02 3.24 -6.59
C ILE A 2 1.48 2.91 -6.26
N GLN A 3 1.91 3.19 -5.04
CA GLN A 3 3.22 2.77 -4.55
C GLN A 3 3.15 1.32 -4.07
N VAL A 4 4.13 0.52 -4.46
CA VAL A 4 4.25 -0.87 -4.02
C VAL A 4 5.59 -1.07 -3.35
N ASN A 5 5.56 -1.66 -2.16
CA ASN A 5 6.75 -2.00 -1.38
C ASN A 5 6.80 -3.51 -1.19
N ALA A 6 8.01 -4.06 -1.23
CA ALA A 6 8.26 -5.47 -0.96
C ALA A 6 9.29 -5.60 0.17
N THR A 7 9.04 -6.53 1.09
CA THR A 7 9.95 -6.85 2.19
C THR A 7 10.05 -8.36 2.37
N SER A 8 11.18 -8.84 2.88
CA SER A 8 11.36 -10.25 3.23
C SER A 8 12.20 -10.39 4.49
N PRO A 9 11.90 -11.33 5.40
CA PRO A 9 12.81 -11.70 6.47
C PRO A 9 13.99 -12.58 5.99
N ASN A 10 13.93 -13.09 4.76
CA ASN A 10 14.90 -14.03 4.20
C ASN A 10 16.04 -13.29 3.48
N GLU A 11 17.29 -13.43 3.96
CA GLU A 11 18.46 -12.74 3.42
C GLU A 11 18.76 -13.10 1.95
N LEU A 12 18.45 -14.32 1.51
CA LEU A 12 18.64 -14.72 0.11
C LEU A 12 17.68 -13.98 -0.79
N ILE A 13 16.41 -13.86 -0.41
CA ILE A 13 15.39 -13.10 -1.14
C ILE A 13 15.76 -11.61 -1.15
N GLN A 14 16.18 -11.06 0.00
CA GLN A 14 16.64 -9.66 0.08
C GLN A 14 17.77 -9.38 -0.92
N SER A 15 18.77 -10.26 -0.97
CA SER A 15 19.91 -10.13 -1.87
C SER A 15 19.53 -10.30 -3.34
N GLU A 16 18.69 -11.29 -3.65
CA GLU A 16 18.30 -11.61 -5.04
C GLU A 16 17.45 -10.49 -5.67
N PHE A 17 16.53 -9.93 -4.90
CA PHE A 17 15.56 -8.93 -5.38
C PHE A 17 15.86 -7.50 -4.99
N THR A 18 16.94 -7.25 -4.26
CA THR A 18 17.33 -5.92 -3.75
C THR A 18 16.19 -5.27 -2.96
N ILE A 19 15.65 -6.02 -2.01
CA ILE A 19 14.61 -5.58 -1.08
C ILE A 19 15.12 -5.64 0.35
N GLU A 20 14.43 -4.98 1.27
CA GLU A 20 14.85 -4.88 2.67
C GLU A 20 14.02 -5.78 3.59
N ALA A 21 14.50 -5.96 4.81
CA ALA A 21 13.69 -6.51 5.87
C ALA A 21 12.62 -5.51 6.30
N SER A 22 11.47 -6.01 6.75
CA SER A 22 10.46 -5.14 7.34
C SER A 22 10.96 -4.54 8.65
N THR A 23 10.88 -3.23 8.80
CA THR A 23 11.16 -2.49 10.05
C THR A 23 9.91 -2.31 10.91
N TYR A 24 8.76 -2.78 10.44
CA TYR A 24 7.48 -2.62 11.12
C TYR A 24 7.44 -3.27 12.50
N GLN A 25 7.07 -2.49 13.52
CA GLN A 25 6.95 -2.88 14.93
C GLN A 25 5.55 -2.55 15.44
N GLY A 26 4.57 -3.32 15.02
CA GLY A 26 3.18 -3.09 15.40
C GLY A 26 2.37 -4.38 15.48
N PRO A 27 1.04 -4.28 15.68
CA PRO A 27 0.16 -5.44 15.66
C PRO A 27 0.26 -6.20 14.34
N VAL A 28 0.44 -7.51 14.40
CA VAL A 28 0.56 -8.36 13.21
C VAL A 28 -0.77 -9.01 12.85
N GLY A 29 -1.11 -8.97 11.56
CA GLY A 29 -2.26 -9.67 11.01
C GLY A 29 -1.95 -11.12 10.65
N ILE A 30 -2.96 -11.84 10.17
CA ILE A 30 -2.83 -13.26 9.79
C ILE A 30 -1.78 -13.49 8.70
N ILE A 31 -1.62 -12.57 7.77
CA ILE A 31 -0.62 -12.65 6.69
C ILE A 31 0.80 -12.67 7.27
N SER A 32 1.08 -11.80 8.24
CA SER A 32 2.39 -11.75 8.89
C SER A 32 2.66 -13.02 9.71
N VAL A 33 1.65 -13.54 10.43
CA VAL A 33 1.75 -14.80 11.17
C VAL A 33 2.04 -15.95 10.22
N LEU A 34 1.34 -16.01 9.09
CA LEU A 34 1.57 -17.02 8.06
C LEU A 34 3.01 -16.97 7.52
N GLY A 35 3.51 -15.76 7.22
CA GLY A 35 4.88 -15.56 6.76
C GLY A 35 5.91 -16.07 7.77
N ILE A 36 5.75 -15.74 9.06
CA ILE A 36 6.62 -16.21 10.15
C ILE A 36 6.62 -17.74 10.23
N GLU A 37 5.46 -18.39 10.17
CA GLU A 37 5.35 -19.84 10.25
C GLU A 37 5.94 -20.54 9.02
N LEU A 38 5.79 -19.96 7.82
CA LEU A 38 6.39 -20.50 6.60
C LEU A 38 7.92 -20.45 6.67
N GLU A 39 8.50 -19.34 7.10
CA GLU A 39 9.95 -19.21 7.32
C GLU A 39 10.45 -20.22 8.36
N ARG A 40 9.70 -20.44 9.44
CA ARG A 40 10.05 -21.41 10.48
C ARG A 40 10.18 -22.84 9.96
N ILE A 41 9.41 -23.21 8.94
CA ILE A 41 9.47 -24.53 8.29
C ILE A 41 10.36 -24.55 7.03
N GLY A 42 11.13 -23.46 6.79
CA GLY A 42 12.08 -23.37 5.70
C GLY A 42 11.49 -23.01 4.34
N VAL A 43 10.30 -22.43 4.31
CA VAL A 43 9.68 -21.88 3.09
C VAL A 43 9.96 -20.37 3.06
N PRO A 44 10.83 -19.89 2.14
CA PRO A 44 11.13 -18.48 2.02
C PRO A 44 9.89 -17.65 1.67
N THR A 45 9.73 -16.50 2.30
CA THR A 45 8.57 -15.65 2.11
C THR A 45 8.93 -14.21 1.74
N MET A 46 8.04 -13.57 1.01
CA MET A 46 8.08 -12.16 0.67
C MET A 46 6.70 -11.54 0.91
N ALA A 47 6.65 -10.38 1.51
CA ALA A 47 5.43 -9.59 1.64
C ALA A 47 5.46 -8.43 0.64
N ILE A 48 4.38 -8.25 -0.11
CA ILE A 48 4.21 -7.17 -1.08
C ILE A 48 3.00 -6.35 -0.66
N TRP A 49 3.17 -5.03 -0.57
CA TRP A 49 2.17 -4.09 -0.08
C TRP A 49 1.92 -3.00 -1.10
N ALA A 50 0.67 -2.73 -1.41
CA ALA A 50 0.26 -1.59 -2.23
C ALA A 50 -0.39 -0.53 -1.35
N ALA A 51 0.10 0.72 -1.45
CA ALA A 51 -0.47 1.84 -0.71
C ALA A 51 -1.74 2.33 -1.42
N VAL A 52 -2.88 2.28 -0.71
CA VAL A 52 -4.16 2.85 -1.17
C VAL A 52 -4.45 4.07 -0.32
N PRO A 53 -4.82 5.22 -0.92
CA PRO A 53 -5.12 6.43 -0.16
C PRO A 53 -6.22 6.21 0.89
N ALA A 54 -6.03 6.77 2.09
CA ALA A 54 -6.94 6.57 3.23
C ALA A 54 -8.35 7.12 2.98
N TYR A 55 -8.51 8.10 2.10
CA TYR A 55 -9.81 8.67 1.72
C TYR A 55 -10.63 7.76 0.79
N VAL A 56 -10.01 6.71 0.23
CA VAL A 56 -10.71 5.75 -0.63
C VAL A 56 -11.32 4.64 0.22
N HIS A 57 -12.50 4.89 0.76
CA HIS A 57 -13.18 3.94 1.66
C HIS A 57 -14.07 2.90 0.94
N VAL A 58 -14.17 2.96 -0.38
CA VAL A 58 -15.16 2.18 -1.14
C VAL A 58 -14.53 0.96 -1.79
N GLY A 59 -14.70 -0.20 -1.15
CA GLY A 59 -14.43 -1.51 -1.74
C GLY A 59 -12.96 -1.81 -2.06
N PRO A 60 -12.70 -2.91 -2.77
CA PRO A 60 -11.36 -3.23 -3.24
C PRO A 60 -10.90 -2.21 -4.29
N SER A 61 -9.58 -1.91 -4.32
CA SER A 61 -8.97 -1.06 -5.33
C SER A 61 -8.44 -1.91 -6.51
N PRO A 62 -9.08 -1.91 -7.68
CA PRO A 62 -8.59 -2.64 -8.85
C PRO A 62 -7.22 -2.13 -9.30
N LYS A 63 -6.95 -0.83 -9.12
CA LYS A 63 -5.66 -0.21 -9.44
C LYS A 63 -4.53 -0.73 -8.55
N ALA A 64 -4.79 -0.90 -7.24
CA ALA A 64 -3.84 -1.51 -6.32
C ALA A 64 -3.63 -3.01 -6.62
N THR A 65 -4.70 -3.71 -7.00
CA THR A 65 -4.62 -5.12 -7.42
C THR A 65 -3.73 -5.28 -8.64
N LEU A 66 -3.88 -4.44 -9.68
CA LEU A 66 -3.00 -4.44 -10.84
C LEU A 66 -1.53 -4.16 -10.46
N ALA A 67 -1.30 -3.21 -9.58
CA ALA A 67 0.05 -2.89 -9.12
C ALA A 67 0.69 -4.08 -8.38
N LEU A 68 -0.07 -4.80 -7.55
CA LEU A 68 0.40 -6.02 -6.87
C LEU A 68 0.66 -7.16 -7.86
N ILE A 69 -0.20 -7.36 -8.86
CA ILE A 69 0.00 -8.37 -9.90
C ILE A 69 1.29 -8.09 -10.69
N ALA A 70 1.51 -6.83 -11.08
CA ALA A 70 2.73 -6.43 -11.79
C ALA A 70 3.99 -6.75 -10.98
N GLU A 71 3.98 -6.55 -9.66
CA GLU A 71 5.09 -6.93 -8.79
C GLU A 71 5.26 -8.46 -8.70
N VAL A 72 4.17 -9.22 -8.60
CA VAL A 72 4.24 -10.69 -8.63
C VAL A 72 4.84 -11.17 -9.96
N GLU A 73 4.42 -10.61 -11.10
CA GLU A 73 5.00 -10.90 -12.42
C GLU A 73 6.50 -10.59 -12.47
N ARG A 74 6.89 -9.43 -11.91
CA ARG A 74 8.30 -9.02 -11.84
C ARG A 74 9.16 -9.99 -11.03
N PHE A 75 8.68 -10.45 -9.88
CA PHE A 75 9.42 -11.35 -9.00
C PHE A 75 9.44 -12.79 -9.50
N THR A 76 8.37 -13.25 -10.15
CA THR A 76 8.23 -14.64 -10.57
C THR A 76 8.64 -14.88 -12.05
N GLY A 77 8.65 -13.82 -12.85
CA GLY A 77 8.81 -13.92 -14.31
C GLY A 77 7.61 -14.58 -15.02
N VAL A 78 6.50 -14.76 -14.33
CA VAL A 78 5.27 -15.38 -14.86
C VAL A 78 4.30 -14.28 -15.26
N SER A 79 3.84 -14.31 -16.52
CA SER A 79 2.79 -13.39 -16.99
C SER A 79 1.41 -13.88 -16.53
N ILE A 80 0.63 -12.99 -15.98
CA ILE A 80 -0.71 -13.23 -15.42
C ILE A 80 -1.74 -12.55 -16.32
N ASP A 81 -2.80 -13.26 -16.70
CA ASP A 81 -3.91 -12.65 -17.43
C ASP A 81 -4.69 -11.69 -16.50
N HIS A 82 -4.72 -10.41 -16.84
CA HIS A 82 -5.38 -9.38 -16.05
C HIS A 82 -6.90 -9.32 -16.26
N GLY A 83 -7.45 -10.01 -17.27
CA GLY A 83 -8.88 -10.00 -17.59
C GLY A 83 -9.43 -8.58 -17.71
N ASP A 84 -10.54 -8.30 -17.03
CA ASP A 84 -11.22 -7.01 -17.04
C ASP A 84 -10.63 -5.98 -16.03
N LEU A 85 -9.64 -6.36 -15.24
CA LEU A 85 -9.03 -5.51 -14.19
C LEU A 85 -8.55 -4.14 -14.70
N PRO A 86 -7.94 -4.00 -15.89
CA PRO A 86 -7.55 -2.68 -16.41
C PRO A 86 -8.75 -1.74 -16.62
N ASP A 87 -9.85 -2.26 -17.15
CA ASP A 87 -11.07 -1.48 -17.36
C ASP A 87 -11.75 -1.13 -16.02
N GLU A 88 -11.71 -2.05 -15.06
CA GLU A 88 -12.21 -1.81 -13.71
C GLU A 88 -11.36 -0.74 -12.98
N ALA A 89 -10.04 -0.78 -13.12
CA ALA A 89 -9.14 0.21 -12.55
C ALA A 89 -9.40 1.61 -13.14
N PHE A 90 -9.62 1.71 -14.43
CA PHE A 90 -9.96 2.98 -15.08
C PHE A 90 -11.30 3.55 -14.59
N LYS A 91 -12.34 2.71 -14.48
CA LYS A 91 -13.65 3.12 -13.95
C LYS A 91 -13.56 3.55 -12.48
N TRP A 92 -12.79 2.79 -11.70
CA TRP A 92 -12.56 3.08 -10.29
C TRP A 92 -11.82 4.42 -10.11
N GLU A 93 -10.77 4.67 -10.88
CA GLU A 93 -10.02 5.94 -10.84
C GLU A 93 -10.93 7.13 -11.14
N ARG A 94 -11.74 7.05 -12.19
CA ARG A 94 -12.73 8.08 -12.50
C ARG A 94 -13.74 8.31 -11.38
N SER A 95 -14.22 7.25 -10.73
CA SER A 95 -15.18 7.39 -9.63
C SER A 95 -14.55 8.07 -8.40
N ILE A 96 -13.26 7.90 -8.19
CA ILE A 96 -12.52 8.60 -7.14
C ILE A 96 -12.32 10.08 -7.51
N ASP A 97 -11.92 10.37 -8.74
CA ASP A 97 -11.77 11.75 -9.23
C ASP A 97 -13.09 12.52 -9.11
N GLU A 98 -14.22 11.93 -9.53
CA GLU A 98 -15.56 12.52 -9.42
C GLU A 98 -15.97 12.76 -7.95
N MET A 99 -15.57 11.86 -7.02
CA MET A 99 -15.82 12.01 -5.60
C MET A 99 -14.99 13.16 -4.99
N VAL A 100 -13.73 13.26 -5.37
CA VAL A 100 -12.80 14.31 -4.90
C VAL A 100 -13.26 15.68 -5.43
N GLU A 101 -13.62 15.80 -6.70
CA GLU A 101 -14.10 17.07 -7.30
C GLU A 101 -15.40 17.58 -6.63
N GLY A 102 -16.19 16.69 -6.05
CA GLY A 102 -17.43 17.04 -5.34
C GLY A 102 -17.25 17.48 -3.87
N ASP A 103 -16.04 17.42 -3.33
CA ASP A 103 -15.75 17.68 -1.90
C ASP A 103 -14.53 18.60 -1.74
N GLU A 104 -14.78 19.91 -1.52
CA GLU A 104 -13.74 20.92 -1.36
C GLU A 104 -12.81 20.66 -0.16
N GLU A 105 -13.32 20.06 0.93
CA GLU A 105 -12.49 19.69 2.09
C GLU A 105 -11.52 18.56 1.74
N LEU A 106 -11.98 17.60 0.95
CA LEU A 106 -11.17 16.48 0.48
C LEU A 106 -10.09 16.95 -0.51
N VAL A 107 -10.41 17.88 -1.41
CA VAL A 107 -9.42 18.51 -2.30
C VAL A 107 -8.30 19.16 -1.48
N GLY A 108 -8.64 20.01 -0.51
CA GLY A 108 -7.65 20.68 0.35
C GLY A 108 -6.80 19.69 1.16
N TYR A 109 -7.38 18.58 1.60
CA TYR A 109 -6.64 17.53 2.31
C TYR A 109 -5.64 16.82 1.39
N ILE A 110 -6.05 16.50 0.16
CA ILE A 110 -5.17 15.86 -0.83
C ILE A 110 -4.00 16.77 -1.20
N GLU A 111 -4.25 18.06 -1.43
CA GLU A 111 -3.20 19.05 -1.70
C GLU A 111 -2.17 19.11 -0.57
N GLN A 112 -2.61 19.09 0.70
CA GLN A 112 -1.71 19.05 1.85
C GLN A 112 -0.86 17.77 1.90
N LEU A 113 -1.45 16.61 1.55
CA LEU A 113 -0.73 15.34 1.50
C LEU A 113 0.32 15.33 0.36
N GLU A 114 -0.01 15.90 -0.78
CA GLU A 114 0.92 16.02 -1.91
C GLU A 114 2.08 16.96 -1.59
N GLU A 115 1.81 18.12 -0.97
CA GLU A 115 2.85 19.05 -0.51
C GLU A 115 3.76 18.42 0.57
N ALA A 116 3.19 17.70 1.53
CA ALA A 116 3.96 16.99 2.55
C ALA A 116 4.89 15.95 1.92
N ARG A 117 4.39 15.19 0.96
CA ARG A 117 5.15 14.17 0.24
C ARG A 117 6.28 14.77 -0.60
N ASP A 118 6.02 15.89 -1.27
CA ASP A 118 7.03 16.60 -2.08
C ASP A 118 8.09 17.26 -1.20
N SER A 119 7.74 17.67 0.02
CA SER A 119 8.67 18.28 0.98
C SER A 119 9.52 17.27 1.74
N GLU A 120 9.04 16.03 1.96
CA GLU A 120 9.79 14.95 2.61
C GLU A 120 10.78 14.25 1.68
N GLY A 121 10.86 14.70 0.42
CA GLY A 121 11.84 14.28 -0.58
C GLY A 121 12.21 12.82 -0.49
N LEU A 122 11.58 11.96 -1.27
CA LEU A 122 12.04 10.62 -1.73
C LEU A 122 12.78 9.68 -0.73
N GLU A 123 12.89 10.04 0.54
CA GLU A 123 13.51 9.23 1.56
C GLU A 123 12.44 8.49 2.39
N ASN A 124 12.31 7.20 2.08
CA ASN A 124 11.68 6.16 2.93
C ASN A 124 10.26 6.45 3.42
N THR A 125 9.28 6.26 2.57
CA THR A 125 7.94 5.93 3.05
C THR A 125 7.96 4.49 3.60
N SER A 126 8.53 4.31 4.80
CA SER A 126 8.41 3.06 5.54
C SER A 126 6.94 2.90 5.95
N GLY A 127 6.46 1.65 6.02
CA GLY A 127 5.10 1.37 6.50
C GLY A 127 4.77 2.00 7.87
N ASP A 128 5.80 2.36 8.65
CA ASP A 128 5.71 3.03 9.94
C ASP A 128 5.24 4.49 9.84
N ALA A 129 5.65 5.21 8.80
CA ALA A 129 5.17 6.58 8.56
C ALA A 129 3.68 6.59 8.22
N LEU A 130 3.23 5.66 7.38
CA LEU A 130 1.82 5.48 7.03
C LEU A 130 0.98 5.06 8.24
N ALA A 131 1.48 4.20 9.12
CA ALA A 131 0.79 3.78 10.33
C ALA A 131 0.61 4.93 11.32
N LEU A 132 1.63 5.76 11.53
CA LEU A 132 1.60 6.94 12.39
C LEU A 132 0.63 8.00 11.88
N GLU A 133 0.55 8.19 10.57
CA GLU A 133 -0.35 9.16 9.94
C GLU A 133 -1.80 8.71 10.03
N PHE A 134 -2.05 7.41 9.86
CA PHE A 134 -3.36 6.80 10.05
C PHE A 134 -3.85 6.90 11.51
N GLU A 135 -2.98 6.67 12.50
CA GLU A 135 -3.31 6.89 13.91
C GLU A 135 -3.64 8.35 14.22
N ARG A 136 -2.93 9.29 13.61
CA ARG A 136 -3.18 10.73 13.78
C ARG A 136 -4.53 11.14 13.20
N TYR A 137 -4.86 10.64 12.00
CA TYR A 137 -6.15 10.86 11.36
C TYR A 137 -7.32 10.31 12.17
N LEU A 138 -7.21 9.09 12.70
CA LEU A 138 -8.25 8.50 13.54
C LEU A 138 -8.48 9.29 14.84
N ARG A 139 -7.43 9.78 15.47
CA ARG A 139 -7.54 10.63 16.68
C ARG A 139 -8.24 11.96 16.39
N GLN A 140 -7.94 12.62 15.29
CA GLN A 140 -8.61 13.86 14.90
C GLN A 140 -10.11 13.67 14.64
N LYS A 141 -10.50 12.53 14.07
CA LYS A 141 -11.91 12.22 13.80
C LYS A 141 -12.70 11.91 15.08
N ASP A 142 -12.06 11.29 16.08
CA ASP A 142 -12.68 11.03 17.39
C ASP A 142 -12.84 12.30 18.24
N ASP A 143 -11.91 13.25 18.14
CA ASP A 143 -11.97 14.53 18.86
C ASP A 143 -12.97 15.52 18.24
N GLY A 144 -13.31 15.39 16.96
CA GLY A 144 -14.31 16.23 16.26
C GLY A 144 -15.76 15.76 16.40
N ALA A 145 -16.01 14.63 17.07
CA ALA A 145 -17.35 14.04 17.24
C ALA A 145 -17.99 14.30 18.63
N GLN A 146 -17.48 15.29 19.41
CA GLN A 146 -18.09 15.75 20.68
C GLN A 146 -18.74 17.11 20.54
#